data_00a4e5a624e8c134fe881b2997ad91fa
#
_entry.id   00a4e5a624e8c134fe881b2997ad91fa
#
_cell.length_a   1.000
_cell.length_b   1.000
_cell.length_c   1.000
_cell.angle_alpha   90.00
_cell.angle_beta   90.00
_cell.angle_gamma   90.00
#
_symmetry.space_group_name_H-M   'P 1'
#
loop_
_entity.id
_entity.type
_entity.pdbx_description
1 polymer ?
#
loop_
_entity_poly.entity_id
_entity_poly.type
_entity_poly.pdbx_seq_one_letter_code
_entity_poly.pdbx_strand_id
1 'polypeptide(L)'
;MYKRQDQYYQVGLYYYDQKKYDQALECFHLGEECEDSDCLCVLGYMYEKGQGVKQSNQVAMTYYRLASDLGNVVASCNLAYFYEYGIDVDQDYEKAFELYSLGVDEGFPRSLFSTAYFLQNGYGVTQDLEEAFLRYEEAAALGHNDAICALGECYEYGQGTRQDYQRALHYYEKAAYEGNSLAKYKLGRFYDLGYGCNENYQKAFHWYQEAAKDGLEVAITAMATCYEFGRGIEKDSQKALEYYLKAANMGYMNAQFCLGYFYEMHSEYPESEKNSFYWYLKASHQGDGQSTLAVAYYYGQGIGTVKDEKKSFEAYQKATNLGEREAFYYLGVCYLEGKGVLQDKEKGIACLIKIEDQYPVAAYLIGQYFKEKHDDQQAIQHFKLAILKEDEEQSLYQLALYGEQGIEVSKEEMLDYLLRSAKKGYSPALVKYAYYLENGIYVEKDYQMAYEYYLLACQKQNREGFYHLGRWFFYGIGQKEDKHKAMQYYQQASHYHYSKASFMLGYMYHYGDGISKDLEKAKEYYQLALQEGYLEAQKELDKLEVEK
;
A
#
# COMPACT_ATOMS: atom_id res chain seq x y z
N MET A 1 2.78 -61.49 29.80
CA MET A 1 2.86 -60.08 30.15
C MET A 1 2.10 -59.21 29.15
N TYR A 2 2.32 -59.35 27.86
CA TYR A 2 1.71 -58.51 26.80
C TYR A 2 0.16 -58.44 26.80
N LYS A 3 -0.57 -59.48 27.16
CA LYS A 3 -2.05 -59.47 27.22
C LYS A 3 -2.66 -58.63 28.37
N ARG A 4 -1.89 -58.15 29.34
CA ARG A 4 -2.40 -57.29 30.44
C ARG A 4 -2.18 -55.81 30.15
N GLN A 5 -1.18 -55.44 29.34
CA GLN A 5 -0.88 -54.06 28.97
C GLN A 5 -1.99 -53.45 28.15
N ASP A 6 -2.40 -54.10 27.05
CA ASP A 6 -3.51 -53.64 26.21
C ASP A 6 -4.84 -53.47 26.99
N GLN A 7 -5.00 -54.16 28.11
CA GLN A 7 -6.21 -54.07 28.93
C GLN A 7 -6.34 -52.73 29.67
N TYR A 8 -5.23 -52.19 30.23
CA TYR A 8 -5.28 -50.92 30.97
C TYR A 8 -5.58 -49.73 30.04
N TYR A 9 -4.96 -49.70 28.88
CA TYR A 9 -5.21 -48.69 27.88
C TYR A 9 -6.67 -48.68 27.41
N GLN A 10 -7.21 -49.82 26.99
CA GLN A 10 -8.59 -49.94 26.49
C GLN A 10 -9.64 -49.62 27.58
N VAL A 11 -9.43 -50.06 28.81
CA VAL A 11 -10.35 -49.76 29.93
C VAL A 11 -10.23 -48.30 30.35
N GLY A 12 -9.01 -47.75 30.33
CA GLY A 12 -8.79 -46.32 30.56
C GLY A 12 -9.49 -45.44 29.55
N LEU A 13 -9.40 -45.75 28.24
CA LEU A 13 -10.13 -45.07 27.19
C LEU A 13 -11.64 -45.14 27.36
N TYR A 14 -12.17 -46.33 27.72
CA TYR A 14 -13.60 -46.47 27.98
C TYR A 14 -14.10 -45.52 29.09
N TYR A 15 -13.35 -45.37 30.20
CA TYR A 15 -13.70 -44.41 31.24
C TYR A 15 -13.47 -42.96 30.82
N TYR A 16 -12.43 -42.71 30.03
CA TYR A 16 -12.12 -41.38 29.47
C TYR A 16 -13.25 -40.87 28.59
N ASP A 17 -13.78 -41.69 27.68
CA ASP A 17 -14.89 -41.35 26.79
C ASP A 17 -16.17 -41.02 27.56
N GLN A 18 -16.37 -41.65 28.72
CA GLN A 18 -17.47 -41.34 29.63
C GLN A 18 -17.20 -40.13 30.53
N LYS A 19 -16.09 -39.44 30.33
CA LYS A 19 -15.63 -38.30 31.15
C LYS A 19 -15.43 -38.65 32.63
N LYS A 20 -15.22 -39.93 32.95
CA LYS A 20 -14.90 -40.44 34.29
C LYS A 20 -13.38 -40.43 34.49
N TYR A 21 -12.81 -39.20 34.53
CA TYR A 21 -11.37 -39.00 34.47
C TYR A 21 -10.59 -39.62 35.62
N ASP A 22 -11.15 -39.65 36.82
CA ASP A 22 -10.48 -40.32 37.98
C ASP A 22 -10.25 -41.80 37.73
N GLN A 23 -11.28 -42.51 37.19
CA GLN A 23 -11.19 -43.93 36.86
C GLN A 23 -10.26 -44.18 35.67
N ALA A 24 -10.28 -43.26 34.67
CA ALA A 24 -9.36 -43.33 33.56
C ALA A 24 -7.91 -43.18 34.00
N LEU A 25 -7.62 -42.21 34.89
CA LEU A 25 -6.28 -42.00 35.47
C LEU A 25 -5.76 -43.22 36.24
N GLU A 26 -6.61 -43.83 37.07
CA GLU A 26 -6.23 -45.08 37.77
C GLU A 26 -5.80 -46.16 36.77
N CYS A 27 -6.52 -46.35 35.68
CA CYS A 27 -6.17 -47.32 34.66
C CYS A 27 -4.86 -46.95 33.93
N PHE A 28 -4.69 -45.69 33.55
CA PHE A 28 -3.49 -45.25 32.81
C PHE A 28 -2.24 -45.28 33.71
N HIS A 29 -2.35 -44.99 35.02
CA HIS A 29 -1.23 -45.16 35.98
C HIS A 29 -0.87 -46.64 36.19
N LEU A 30 -1.83 -47.56 36.12
CA LEU A 30 -1.49 -48.99 36.12
C LEU A 30 -0.78 -49.40 34.82
N GLY A 31 -1.09 -48.76 33.71
CA GLY A 31 -0.37 -48.90 32.44
C GLY A 31 1.05 -48.32 32.52
N GLU A 32 1.21 -47.15 33.15
CA GLU A 32 2.52 -46.55 33.43
C GLU A 32 3.45 -47.47 34.19
N GLU A 33 2.96 -48.16 35.24
CA GLU A 33 3.74 -49.16 35.98
C GLU A 33 4.23 -50.34 35.11
N CYS A 34 3.57 -50.55 33.97
CA CYS A 34 3.92 -51.56 32.97
C CYS A 34 4.73 -51.03 31.78
N GLU A 35 5.15 -49.76 31.81
CA GLU A 35 5.82 -49.06 30.69
C GLU A 35 5.00 -49.08 29.38
N ASP A 36 3.67 -48.97 29.51
CA ASP A 36 2.79 -48.90 28.36
C ASP A 36 2.83 -47.50 27.72
N SER A 37 3.41 -47.40 26.52
CA SER A 37 3.63 -46.14 25.85
C SER A 37 2.34 -45.41 25.47
N ASP A 38 1.25 -46.15 25.20
CA ASP A 38 -0.04 -45.56 24.88
C ASP A 38 -0.70 -44.94 26.11
N CYS A 39 -0.62 -45.64 27.27
CA CYS A 39 -1.06 -45.10 28.56
C CYS A 39 -0.30 -43.83 28.92
N LEU A 40 1.03 -43.83 28.79
CA LEU A 40 1.87 -42.64 29.02
C LEU A 40 1.52 -41.48 28.09
N CYS A 41 1.27 -41.74 26.82
CA CYS A 41 0.85 -40.71 25.85
C CYS A 41 -0.48 -40.06 26.27
N VAL A 42 -1.47 -40.86 26.70
CA VAL A 42 -2.76 -40.31 27.16
C VAL A 42 -2.62 -39.57 28.47
N LEU A 43 -1.78 -40.05 29.44
CA LEU A 43 -1.47 -39.29 30.65
C LEU A 43 -0.91 -37.90 30.29
N GLY A 44 0.06 -37.85 29.36
CA GLY A 44 0.58 -36.59 28.85
C GLY A 44 -0.54 -35.67 28.36
N TYR A 45 -1.45 -36.17 27.55
CA TYR A 45 -2.60 -35.42 27.03
C TYR A 45 -3.56 -34.94 28.12
N MET A 46 -3.84 -35.80 29.12
CA MET A 46 -4.69 -35.43 30.27
C MET A 46 -4.09 -34.31 31.10
N TYR A 47 -2.78 -34.30 31.33
CA TYR A 47 -2.07 -33.21 32.00
C TYR A 47 -2.01 -31.95 31.15
N GLU A 48 -1.83 -32.07 29.83
CA GLU A 48 -1.87 -30.94 28.91
C GLU A 48 -3.24 -30.22 28.92
N LYS A 49 -4.33 -30.98 28.95
CA LYS A 49 -5.70 -30.43 28.92
C LYS A 49 -6.30 -30.19 30.32
N GLY A 50 -5.65 -30.62 31.40
CA GLY A 50 -6.20 -30.50 32.74
C GLY A 50 -7.43 -31.37 32.99
N GLN A 51 -7.47 -32.58 32.42
CA GLN A 51 -8.61 -33.49 32.50
C GLN A 51 -8.44 -34.48 33.63
N GLY A 52 -9.20 -34.30 34.72
CA GLY A 52 -9.07 -35.10 35.96
C GLY A 52 -7.83 -34.78 36.79
N VAL A 53 -6.95 -33.92 36.30
CA VAL A 53 -5.73 -33.48 36.95
C VAL A 53 -5.56 -31.96 36.78
N LYS A 54 -4.72 -31.35 37.64
CA LYS A 54 -4.33 -29.95 37.41
C LYS A 54 -3.49 -29.86 36.15
N GLN A 55 -3.88 -28.96 35.23
CA GLN A 55 -3.15 -28.72 33.99
C GLN A 55 -1.67 -28.39 34.27
N SER A 56 -0.77 -29.05 33.56
CA SER A 56 0.67 -28.84 33.65
C SER A 56 1.36 -29.30 32.38
N ASN A 57 1.83 -28.37 31.59
CA ASN A 57 2.58 -28.66 30.36
C ASN A 57 3.92 -29.34 30.64
N GLN A 58 4.59 -28.99 31.75
CA GLN A 58 5.85 -29.64 32.15
C GLN A 58 5.67 -31.13 32.47
N VAL A 59 4.58 -31.49 33.19
CA VAL A 59 4.24 -32.88 33.44
C VAL A 59 3.83 -33.58 32.15
N ALA A 60 3.04 -32.94 31.32
CA ALA A 60 2.65 -33.47 30.01
C ALA A 60 3.89 -33.81 29.14
N MET A 61 4.84 -32.88 29.04
CA MET A 61 6.10 -33.09 28.31
C MET A 61 6.93 -34.28 28.88
N THR A 62 6.89 -34.46 30.19
CA THR A 62 7.59 -35.60 30.83
C THR A 62 6.96 -36.90 30.37
N TYR A 63 5.65 -37.02 30.42
CA TYR A 63 4.94 -38.21 29.95
C TYR A 63 5.09 -38.44 28.45
N TYR A 64 5.01 -37.38 27.61
CA TYR A 64 5.25 -37.50 26.17
C TYR A 64 6.68 -37.96 25.85
N ARG A 65 7.68 -37.50 26.60
CA ARG A 65 9.07 -37.95 26.46
C ARG A 65 9.22 -39.41 26.78
N LEU A 66 8.69 -39.87 27.94
CA LEU A 66 8.72 -41.28 28.34
C LEU A 66 8.03 -42.17 27.29
N ALA A 67 6.87 -41.75 26.78
CA ALA A 67 6.16 -42.48 25.74
C ALA A 67 6.94 -42.50 24.41
N SER A 68 7.54 -41.37 24.03
CA SER A 68 8.38 -41.25 22.82
C SER A 68 9.62 -42.15 22.88
N ASP A 69 10.29 -42.19 24.07
CA ASP A 69 11.45 -43.04 24.29
C ASP A 69 11.10 -44.55 24.19
N LEU A 70 9.82 -44.89 24.41
CA LEU A 70 9.27 -46.24 24.21
C LEU A 70 8.71 -46.45 22.78
N GLY A 71 8.95 -45.52 21.85
CA GLY A 71 8.56 -45.62 20.45
C GLY A 71 7.15 -45.15 20.11
N ASN A 72 6.46 -44.43 21.00
CA ASN A 72 5.12 -43.91 20.69
C ASN A 72 5.22 -42.66 19.80
N VAL A 73 4.91 -42.84 18.53
CA VAL A 73 4.97 -41.80 17.49
C VAL A 73 4.01 -40.62 17.79
N VAL A 74 2.83 -40.90 18.35
CA VAL A 74 1.87 -39.83 18.69
C VAL A 74 2.44 -38.94 19.77
N ALA A 75 3.07 -39.53 20.79
CA ALA A 75 3.74 -38.80 21.85
C ALA A 75 4.93 -37.99 21.33
N SER A 76 5.70 -38.58 20.41
CA SER A 76 6.81 -37.86 19.73
C SER A 76 6.29 -36.61 19.00
N CYS A 77 5.19 -36.72 18.24
CA CYS A 77 4.57 -35.58 17.59
C CYS A 77 4.02 -34.53 18.57
N ASN A 78 3.45 -34.97 19.70
CA ASN A 78 2.97 -34.04 20.71
C ASN A 78 4.13 -33.32 21.40
N LEU A 79 5.21 -34.01 21.70
CA LEU A 79 6.42 -33.41 22.28
C LEU A 79 7.09 -32.45 21.30
N ALA A 80 7.14 -32.81 20.01
CA ALA A 80 7.64 -31.95 18.93
C ALA A 80 6.89 -30.62 18.86
N TYR A 81 5.57 -30.65 19.01
CA TYR A 81 4.72 -29.44 19.03
C TYR A 81 5.13 -28.47 20.16
N PHE A 82 5.49 -28.97 21.34
CA PHE A 82 5.97 -28.11 22.42
C PHE A 82 7.28 -27.42 22.07
N TYR A 83 8.22 -28.10 21.42
CA TYR A 83 9.47 -27.48 20.95
C TYR A 83 9.26 -26.56 19.78
N GLU A 84 8.34 -26.89 18.86
CA GLU A 84 7.99 -26.04 17.71
C GLU A 84 7.48 -24.66 18.13
N TYR A 85 6.61 -24.62 19.16
CA TYR A 85 5.98 -23.37 19.62
C TYR A 85 6.61 -22.76 20.87
N GLY A 86 7.60 -23.41 21.46
CA GLY A 86 8.23 -22.93 22.71
C GLY A 86 7.28 -22.91 23.91
N ILE A 87 6.38 -23.92 24.03
CA ILE A 87 5.37 -23.97 25.10
C ILE A 87 6.02 -24.50 26.39
N ASP A 88 6.22 -23.63 27.38
CA ASP A 88 6.90 -23.91 28.64
C ASP A 88 8.33 -24.52 28.49
N VAL A 89 8.94 -24.33 27.31
CA VAL A 89 10.29 -24.73 26.91
C VAL A 89 10.81 -23.74 25.87
N ASP A 90 12.13 -23.60 25.76
CA ASP A 90 12.69 -22.79 24.67
C ASP A 90 12.35 -23.41 23.33
N GLN A 91 11.97 -22.55 22.35
CA GLN A 91 11.68 -22.99 21.01
C GLN A 91 12.91 -23.62 20.37
N ASP A 92 12.75 -24.82 19.82
CA ASP A 92 13.83 -25.60 19.22
C ASP A 92 13.31 -26.38 18.02
N TYR A 93 13.50 -25.80 16.82
CA TYR A 93 13.04 -26.39 15.58
C TYR A 93 13.83 -27.64 15.18
N GLU A 94 15.13 -27.72 15.49
CA GLU A 94 15.95 -28.93 15.19
C GLU A 94 15.37 -30.12 15.95
N LYS A 95 15.15 -29.95 17.23
CA LYS A 95 14.59 -31.00 18.09
C LYS A 95 13.14 -31.35 17.71
N ALA A 96 12.33 -30.36 17.31
CA ALA A 96 10.98 -30.61 16.82
C ALA A 96 11.02 -31.46 15.55
N PHE A 97 11.91 -31.14 14.61
CA PHE A 97 12.10 -31.92 13.37
C PHE A 97 12.55 -33.35 13.63
N GLU A 98 13.54 -33.55 14.52
CA GLU A 98 13.99 -34.88 14.93
C GLU A 98 12.84 -35.72 15.49
N LEU A 99 12.03 -35.17 16.41
CA LEU A 99 10.89 -35.84 17.01
C LEU A 99 9.77 -36.15 15.99
N TYR A 100 9.46 -35.21 15.09
CA TYR A 100 8.51 -35.51 14.00
C TYR A 100 9.04 -36.59 13.07
N SER A 101 10.35 -36.65 12.83
CA SER A 101 10.96 -37.64 11.93
C SER A 101 10.85 -39.10 12.44
N LEU A 102 10.67 -39.31 13.72
CA LEU A 102 10.56 -40.67 14.29
C LEU A 102 9.40 -41.49 13.71
N GLY A 103 8.35 -40.85 13.21
CA GLY A 103 7.21 -41.56 12.63
C GLY A 103 7.19 -41.60 11.11
N VAL A 104 8.22 -41.08 10.45
CA VAL A 104 8.25 -41.04 8.97
C VAL A 104 8.37 -42.44 8.37
N ASP A 105 9.31 -43.23 8.88
CA ASP A 105 9.55 -44.61 8.39
C ASP A 105 8.36 -45.54 8.64
N GLU A 106 7.57 -45.26 9.67
CA GLU A 106 6.32 -45.97 9.96
C GLU A 106 5.13 -45.49 9.12
N GLY A 107 5.33 -44.48 8.29
CA GLY A 107 4.28 -43.88 7.47
C GLY A 107 3.21 -43.16 8.29
N PHE A 108 3.56 -42.59 9.46
CA PHE A 108 2.58 -41.86 10.26
C PHE A 108 2.19 -40.54 9.62
N PRO A 109 0.89 -40.33 9.23
CA PRO A 109 0.50 -39.20 8.38
C PRO A 109 0.86 -37.82 8.95
N ARG A 110 0.74 -37.65 10.27
CA ARG A 110 1.09 -36.39 10.95
C ARG A 110 2.61 -36.13 10.93
N SER A 111 3.43 -37.16 11.11
CA SER A 111 4.89 -37.06 10.99
C SER A 111 5.34 -36.67 9.58
N LEU A 112 4.77 -37.32 8.57
CA LEU A 112 5.02 -37.01 7.17
C LEU A 112 4.64 -35.56 6.84
N PHE A 113 3.44 -35.12 7.27
CA PHE A 113 2.98 -33.74 7.06
C PHE A 113 3.87 -32.74 7.78
N SER A 114 4.17 -32.94 9.07
CA SER A 114 4.96 -31.99 9.86
C SER A 114 6.40 -31.89 9.36
N THR A 115 7.04 -33.01 9.04
CA THR A 115 8.39 -32.98 8.45
C THR A 115 8.42 -32.35 7.06
N ALA A 116 7.38 -32.55 6.24
CA ALA A 116 7.22 -31.85 4.96
C ALA A 116 7.14 -30.33 5.16
N TYR A 117 6.36 -29.87 6.12
CA TYR A 117 6.23 -28.45 6.46
C TYR A 117 7.56 -27.84 6.92
N PHE A 118 8.34 -28.57 7.74
CA PHE A 118 9.64 -28.14 8.20
C PHE A 118 10.66 -28.06 7.04
N LEU A 119 10.67 -29.06 6.15
CA LEU A 119 11.50 -29.05 4.94
C LEU A 119 11.12 -27.92 3.98
N GLN A 120 9.82 -27.64 3.83
CA GLN A 120 9.33 -26.55 2.98
C GLN A 120 9.81 -25.19 3.47
N ASN A 121 9.88 -24.98 4.79
CA ASN A 121 10.22 -23.69 5.37
C ASN A 121 11.68 -23.58 5.84
N GLY A 122 12.42 -24.69 5.90
CA GLY A 122 13.80 -24.73 6.41
C GLY A 122 13.86 -24.58 7.94
N TYR A 123 12.84 -25.05 8.66
CA TYR A 123 12.79 -24.97 10.13
C TYR A 123 13.60 -26.09 10.78
N GLY A 124 14.73 -25.75 11.42
CA GLY A 124 15.62 -26.73 12.04
C GLY A 124 16.27 -27.74 11.09
N VAL A 125 16.09 -27.56 9.79
CA VAL A 125 16.60 -28.41 8.72
C VAL A 125 16.88 -27.58 7.49
N THR A 126 17.77 -28.01 6.61
CA THR A 126 17.97 -27.35 5.31
C THR A 126 16.68 -27.46 4.50
N GLN A 127 16.26 -26.34 3.91
CA GLN A 127 15.07 -26.31 3.06
C GLN A 127 15.24 -27.27 1.87
N ASP A 128 14.25 -28.12 1.67
CA ASP A 128 14.18 -29.05 0.55
C ASP A 128 12.71 -29.17 0.07
N LEU A 129 12.40 -28.44 -1.00
CA LEU A 129 11.05 -28.39 -1.52
C LEU A 129 10.62 -29.67 -2.25
N GLU A 130 11.58 -30.40 -2.86
CA GLU A 130 11.28 -31.65 -3.57
C GLU A 130 10.95 -32.76 -2.56
N GLU A 131 11.74 -32.90 -1.51
CA GLU A 131 11.48 -33.87 -0.44
C GLU A 131 10.18 -33.49 0.32
N ALA A 132 9.94 -32.21 0.58
CA ALA A 132 8.70 -31.74 1.20
C ALA A 132 7.46 -32.15 0.38
N PHE A 133 7.53 -31.96 -0.93
CA PHE A 133 6.45 -32.37 -1.84
C PHE A 133 6.19 -33.88 -1.77
N LEU A 134 7.22 -34.71 -1.83
CA LEU A 134 7.08 -36.18 -1.75
C LEU A 134 6.43 -36.61 -0.43
N ARG A 135 6.83 -36.04 0.70
CA ARG A 135 6.23 -36.34 2.00
C ARG A 135 4.77 -35.87 2.10
N TYR A 136 4.42 -34.73 1.48
CA TYR A 136 3.02 -34.31 1.38
C TYR A 136 2.21 -35.30 0.53
N GLU A 137 2.77 -35.85 -0.58
CA GLU A 137 2.11 -36.87 -1.37
C GLU A 137 1.83 -38.14 -0.56
N GLU A 138 2.80 -38.60 0.22
CA GLU A 138 2.65 -39.78 1.08
C GLU A 138 1.60 -39.54 2.17
N ALA A 139 1.66 -38.39 2.87
CA ALA A 139 0.66 -38.05 3.90
C ALA A 139 -0.74 -37.93 3.33
N ALA A 140 -0.89 -37.32 2.14
CA ALA A 140 -2.15 -37.16 1.44
C ALA A 140 -2.74 -38.49 0.94
N ALA A 141 -1.88 -39.42 0.53
CA ALA A 141 -2.28 -40.78 0.15
C ALA A 141 -2.83 -41.56 1.36
N LEU A 142 -2.36 -41.25 2.57
CA LEU A 142 -2.84 -41.79 3.84
C LEU A 142 -4.05 -41.02 4.42
N GLY A 143 -4.59 -40.04 3.68
CA GLY A 143 -5.80 -39.31 4.05
C GLY A 143 -5.57 -38.13 5.00
N HIS A 144 -4.35 -37.61 5.12
CA HIS A 144 -4.10 -36.40 5.91
C HIS A 144 -4.62 -35.18 5.18
N ASN A 145 -5.72 -34.61 5.63
CA ASN A 145 -6.45 -33.56 4.93
C ASN A 145 -5.62 -32.26 4.75
N ASP A 146 -4.82 -31.86 5.75
CA ASP A 146 -3.92 -30.70 5.62
C ASP A 146 -2.81 -30.94 4.58
N ALA A 147 -2.34 -32.20 4.43
CA ALA A 147 -1.38 -32.55 3.38
C ALA A 147 -2.01 -32.47 1.99
N ILE A 148 -3.29 -32.86 1.86
CA ILE A 148 -4.02 -32.70 0.58
C ILE A 148 -4.11 -31.21 0.23
N CYS A 149 -4.40 -30.33 1.20
CA CYS A 149 -4.39 -28.87 0.99
C CYS A 149 -3.00 -28.36 0.62
N ALA A 150 -1.96 -28.81 1.32
CA ALA A 150 -0.57 -28.41 1.06
C ALA A 150 -0.08 -28.82 -0.35
N LEU A 151 -0.50 -29.98 -0.85
CA LEU A 151 -0.26 -30.35 -2.26
C LEU A 151 -0.92 -29.37 -3.23
N GLY A 152 -2.12 -28.90 -2.92
CA GLY A 152 -2.75 -27.82 -3.69
C GLY A 152 -1.86 -26.58 -3.74
N GLU A 153 -1.24 -26.20 -2.61
CA GLU A 153 -0.30 -25.07 -2.54
C GLU A 153 0.99 -25.34 -3.30
N CYS A 154 1.55 -26.55 -3.20
CA CYS A 154 2.72 -26.94 -3.98
C CYS A 154 2.48 -26.78 -5.49
N TYR A 155 1.34 -27.20 -6.00
CA TYR A 155 0.97 -27.00 -7.40
C TYR A 155 0.60 -25.55 -7.74
N GLU A 156 -0.01 -24.80 -6.81
CA GLU A 156 -0.33 -23.36 -6.99
C GLU A 156 0.94 -22.53 -7.21
N TYR A 157 2.00 -22.81 -6.43
CA TYR A 157 3.22 -21.99 -6.43
C TYR A 157 4.41 -22.65 -7.14
N GLY A 158 4.31 -23.90 -7.56
CA GLY A 158 5.42 -24.64 -8.15
C GLY A 158 6.50 -25.00 -7.14
N GLN A 159 6.14 -25.34 -5.91
CA GLN A 159 7.08 -25.69 -4.84
C GLN A 159 7.34 -27.20 -4.82
N GLY A 160 8.58 -27.60 -5.09
CA GLY A 160 8.97 -29.00 -5.21
C GLY A 160 8.39 -29.72 -6.43
N THR A 161 7.59 -29.04 -7.23
CA THR A 161 6.97 -29.55 -8.45
C THR A 161 6.75 -28.42 -9.45
N ARG A 162 6.35 -28.74 -10.68
CA ARG A 162 5.98 -27.72 -11.67
C ARG A 162 4.61 -27.13 -11.32
N GLN A 163 4.50 -25.79 -11.44
CA GLN A 163 3.22 -25.10 -11.26
C GLN A 163 2.13 -25.65 -12.18
N ASP A 164 0.95 -25.96 -11.60
CA ASP A 164 -0.20 -26.49 -12.30
C ASP A 164 -1.50 -26.13 -11.56
N TYR A 165 -2.18 -25.09 -12.02
CA TYR A 165 -3.45 -24.63 -11.40
C TYR A 165 -4.59 -25.64 -11.52
N GLN A 166 -4.61 -26.53 -12.52
CA GLN A 166 -5.65 -27.54 -12.62
C GLN A 166 -5.48 -28.62 -11.56
N ARG A 167 -4.24 -29.04 -11.31
CA ARG A 167 -3.93 -29.96 -10.21
C ARG A 167 -4.15 -29.30 -8.85
N ALA A 168 -3.73 -28.05 -8.67
CA ALA A 168 -4.02 -27.30 -7.45
C ALA A 168 -5.51 -27.25 -7.16
N LEU A 169 -6.35 -26.90 -8.14
CA LEU A 169 -7.80 -26.89 -8.03
C LEU A 169 -8.35 -28.24 -7.57
N HIS A 170 -7.90 -29.33 -8.21
CA HIS A 170 -8.33 -30.69 -7.83
C HIS A 170 -8.02 -31.02 -6.37
N TYR A 171 -6.82 -30.72 -5.90
CA TYR A 171 -6.43 -30.98 -4.51
C TYR A 171 -7.20 -30.09 -3.53
N TYR A 172 -7.41 -28.81 -3.85
CA TYR A 172 -8.24 -27.94 -3.02
C TYR A 172 -9.69 -28.40 -2.98
N GLU A 173 -10.28 -28.87 -4.10
CA GLU A 173 -11.62 -29.46 -4.10
C GLU A 173 -11.67 -30.66 -3.16
N LYS A 174 -10.73 -31.60 -3.28
CA LYS A 174 -10.67 -32.78 -2.43
C LYS A 174 -10.60 -32.41 -0.95
N ALA A 175 -9.65 -31.55 -0.56
CA ALA A 175 -9.48 -31.13 0.83
C ALA A 175 -10.69 -30.35 1.37
N ALA A 176 -11.29 -29.48 0.54
CA ALA A 176 -12.48 -28.70 0.91
C ALA A 176 -13.70 -29.56 1.19
N TYR A 177 -13.94 -30.58 0.35
CA TYR A 177 -15.04 -31.55 0.57
C TYR A 177 -14.80 -32.41 1.82
N GLU A 178 -13.56 -32.66 2.20
CA GLU A 178 -13.21 -33.33 3.45
C GLU A 178 -13.22 -32.38 4.67
N GLY A 179 -13.61 -31.11 4.48
CA GLY A 179 -13.86 -30.14 5.55
C GLY A 179 -12.71 -29.17 5.85
N ASN A 180 -11.57 -29.21 5.12
CA ASN A 180 -10.46 -28.29 5.35
C ASN A 180 -10.85 -26.83 5.06
N SER A 181 -10.85 -25.98 6.07
CA SER A 181 -11.30 -24.59 5.98
C SER A 181 -10.39 -23.72 5.11
N LEU A 182 -9.08 -23.96 5.14
CA LEU A 182 -8.12 -23.26 4.28
C LEU A 182 -8.34 -23.63 2.82
N ALA A 183 -8.53 -24.92 2.53
CA ALA A 183 -8.83 -25.40 1.18
C ALA A 183 -10.15 -24.83 0.65
N LYS A 184 -11.20 -24.71 1.47
CA LYS A 184 -12.45 -24.02 1.09
C LYS A 184 -12.18 -22.57 0.67
N TYR A 185 -11.38 -21.83 1.43
CA TYR A 185 -10.99 -20.46 1.08
C TYR A 185 -10.18 -20.40 -0.22
N LYS A 186 -9.16 -21.26 -0.35
CA LYS A 186 -8.34 -21.38 -1.57
C LYS A 186 -9.16 -21.70 -2.80
N LEU A 187 -10.11 -22.62 -2.66
CA LEU A 187 -11.06 -22.97 -3.72
C LEU A 187 -11.96 -21.77 -4.12
N GLY A 188 -12.41 -21.00 -3.14
CA GLY A 188 -13.09 -19.73 -3.39
C GLY A 188 -12.26 -18.78 -4.23
N ARG A 189 -10.98 -18.58 -3.88
CA ARG A 189 -10.03 -17.76 -4.66
C ARG A 189 -9.83 -18.27 -6.09
N PHE A 190 -9.75 -19.58 -6.26
CA PHE A 190 -9.56 -20.18 -7.59
C PHE A 190 -10.75 -19.90 -8.51
N TYR A 191 -11.97 -19.97 -7.98
CA TYR A 191 -13.16 -19.57 -8.74
C TYR A 191 -13.28 -18.05 -8.93
N ASP A 192 -12.79 -17.22 -8.00
CA ASP A 192 -12.80 -15.75 -8.10
C ASP A 192 -11.82 -15.26 -9.18
N LEU A 193 -10.66 -15.91 -9.31
CA LEU A 193 -9.57 -15.51 -10.21
C LEU A 193 -9.50 -16.34 -11.52
N GLY A 194 -10.29 -17.39 -11.64
CA GLY A 194 -10.27 -18.29 -12.80
C GLY A 194 -9.02 -19.16 -12.89
N TYR A 195 -8.38 -19.50 -11.76
CA TYR A 195 -7.17 -20.34 -11.75
C TYR A 195 -7.52 -21.80 -11.99
N GLY A 196 -7.04 -22.36 -13.10
CA GLY A 196 -7.35 -23.74 -13.51
C GLY A 196 -8.81 -24.01 -13.91
N CYS A 197 -9.67 -23.00 -13.87
CA CYS A 197 -11.08 -23.06 -14.25
C CYS A 197 -11.54 -21.71 -14.80
N ASN A 198 -12.79 -21.61 -15.28
CA ASN A 198 -13.40 -20.32 -15.60
C ASN A 198 -13.79 -19.58 -14.31
N GLU A 199 -13.66 -18.24 -14.33
CA GLU A 199 -14.15 -17.39 -13.25
C GLU A 199 -15.62 -17.67 -12.93
N ASN A 200 -15.93 -17.77 -11.64
CA ASN A 200 -17.29 -17.98 -11.17
C ASN A 200 -17.48 -17.38 -9.77
N TYR A 201 -17.90 -16.12 -9.72
CA TYR A 201 -18.07 -15.37 -8.47
C TYR A 201 -19.12 -15.97 -7.53
N GLN A 202 -20.18 -16.65 -8.05
CA GLN A 202 -21.19 -17.32 -7.22
C GLN A 202 -20.59 -18.52 -6.48
N LYS A 203 -19.78 -19.33 -7.18
CA LYS A 203 -19.06 -20.43 -6.54
C LYS A 203 -18.00 -19.93 -5.57
N ALA A 204 -17.28 -18.84 -5.93
CA ALA A 204 -16.31 -18.22 -5.05
C ALA A 204 -16.97 -17.77 -3.74
N PHE A 205 -18.07 -17.02 -3.82
CA PHE A 205 -18.83 -16.58 -2.65
C PHE A 205 -19.31 -17.75 -1.79
N HIS A 206 -19.84 -18.80 -2.41
CA HIS A 206 -20.28 -20.02 -1.69
C HIS A 206 -19.12 -20.62 -0.87
N TRP A 207 -17.96 -20.82 -1.47
CA TRP A 207 -16.82 -21.40 -0.78
C TRP A 207 -16.23 -20.49 0.29
N TYR A 208 -16.20 -19.18 0.07
CA TYR A 208 -15.85 -18.21 1.12
C TYR A 208 -16.82 -18.28 2.30
N GLN A 209 -18.13 -18.43 2.01
CA GLN A 209 -19.14 -18.58 3.05
C GLN A 209 -18.94 -19.86 3.87
N GLU A 210 -18.63 -20.98 3.23
CA GLU A 210 -18.35 -22.25 3.94
C GLU A 210 -17.08 -22.14 4.81
N ALA A 211 -16.02 -21.53 4.31
CA ALA A 211 -14.81 -21.29 5.10
C ALA A 211 -15.04 -20.29 6.26
N ALA A 212 -15.86 -19.27 6.05
CA ALA A 212 -16.19 -18.28 7.08
C ALA A 212 -17.07 -18.85 8.22
N LYS A 213 -17.88 -19.88 7.95
CA LYS A 213 -18.62 -20.63 8.99
C LYS A 213 -17.67 -21.34 9.96
N ASP A 214 -16.53 -21.80 9.46
CA ASP A 214 -15.50 -22.43 10.26
C ASP A 214 -14.67 -21.41 11.08
N GLY A 215 -14.95 -20.09 10.91
CA GLY A 215 -14.29 -19.01 11.66
C GLY A 215 -13.02 -18.48 11.01
N LEU A 216 -12.70 -18.87 9.77
CA LEU A 216 -11.48 -18.46 9.10
C LEU A 216 -11.53 -16.95 8.74
N GLU A 217 -10.69 -16.14 9.34
CA GLU A 217 -10.71 -14.67 9.26
C GLU A 217 -10.49 -14.16 7.82
N VAL A 218 -9.61 -14.82 7.08
CA VAL A 218 -9.37 -14.47 5.67
C VAL A 218 -10.60 -14.69 4.80
N ALA A 219 -11.38 -15.72 5.08
CA ALA A 219 -12.63 -16.00 4.37
C ALA A 219 -13.74 -15.01 4.75
N ILE A 220 -13.81 -14.62 6.03
CA ILE A 220 -14.74 -13.58 6.50
C ILE A 220 -14.42 -12.25 5.81
N THR A 221 -13.14 -11.93 5.63
CA THR A 221 -12.69 -10.73 4.90
C THR A 221 -13.05 -10.82 3.42
N ALA A 222 -12.87 -11.99 2.78
CA ALA A 222 -13.25 -12.21 1.39
C ALA A 222 -14.77 -12.06 1.16
N MET A 223 -15.59 -12.53 2.11
CA MET A 223 -17.04 -12.28 2.06
C MET A 223 -17.37 -10.79 2.13
N ALA A 224 -16.70 -10.02 3.00
CA ALA A 224 -16.87 -8.57 3.07
C ALA A 224 -16.60 -7.91 1.72
N THR A 225 -15.49 -8.29 1.08
CA THR A 225 -15.12 -7.84 -0.27
C THR A 225 -16.19 -8.21 -1.32
N CYS A 226 -16.74 -9.44 -1.24
CA CYS A 226 -17.82 -9.85 -2.15
C CYS A 226 -19.06 -8.96 -2.01
N TYR A 227 -19.47 -8.62 -0.80
CA TYR A 227 -20.59 -7.71 -0.55
C TYR A 227 -20.28 -6.28 -0.99
N GLU A 228 -19.06 -5.79 -0.76
CA GLU A 228 -18.65 -4.43 -1.13
C GLU A 228 -18.72 -4.21 -2.65
N PHE A 229 -18.23 -5.16 -3.42
CA PHE A 229 -18.13 -5.04 -4.88
C PHE A 229 -19.24 -5.77 -5.65
N GLY A 230 -20.14 -6.50 -4.97
CA GLY A 230 -21.20 -7.26 -5.63
C GLY A 230 -20.68 -8.49 -6.38
N ARG A 231 -19.64 -9.16 -5.88
CA ARG A 231 -19.03 -10.34 -6.52
C ARG A 231 -19.75 -11.61 -6.08
N GLY A 232 -20.52 -12.21 -6.97
CA GLY A 232 -21.28 -13.44 -6.71
C GLY A 232 -22.49 -13.30 -5.79
N ILE A 233 -22.73 -12.11 -5.27
CA ILE A 233 -23.85 -11.71 -4.43
C ILE A 233 -24.23 -10.26 -4.75
N GLU A 234 -25.44 -9.83 -4.44
CA GLU A 234 -25.83 -8.43 -4.56
C GLU A 234 -24.98 -7.52 -3.65
N LYS A 235 -24.58 -6.37 -4.19
CA LYS A 235 -23.78 -5.38 -3.45
C LYS A 235 -24.53 -4.89 -2.21
N ASP A 236 -23.87 -4.93 -1.05
CA ASP A 236 -24.43 -4.53 0.23
C ASP A 236 -23.31 -3.98 1.14
N SER A 237 -23.10 -2.66 1.10
CA SER A 237 -22.03 -2.02 1.87
C SER A 237 -22.22 -2.17 3.39
N GLN A 238 -23.47 -2.32 3.88
CA GLN A 238 -23.72 -2.52 5.29
C GLN A 238 -23.24 -3.91 5.75
N LYS A 239 -23.53 -4.95 4.98
CA LYS A 239 -23.02 -6.31 5.24
C LYS A 239 -21.50 -6.37 5.07
N ALA A 240 -20.94 -5.68 4.07
CA ALA A 240 -19.50 -5.58 3.92
C ALA A 240 -18.86 -5.05 5.20
N LEU A 241 -19.38 -3.95 5.73
CA LEU A 241 -18.91 -3.36 6.99
C LEU A 241 -19.02 -4.34 8.18
N GLU A 242 -20.13 -5.06 8.31
CA GLU A 242 -20.33 -6.05 9.38
C GLU A 242 -19.29 -7.17 9.34
N TYR A 243 -19.01 -7.72 8.15
CA TYR A 243 -18.01 -8.77 7.97
C TYR A 243 -16.58 -8.26 8.15
N TYR A 244 -16.26 -7.06 7.64
CA TYR A 244 -14.94 -6.45 7.90
C TYR A 244 -14.72 -6.21 9.39
N LEU A 245 -15.72 -5.66 10.11
CA LEU A 245 -15.66 -5.47 11.57
C LEU A 245 -15.46 -6.80 12.31
N LYS A 246 -16.15 -7.86 11.88
CA LYS A 246 -16.00 -9.18 12.48
C LYS A 246 -14.56 -9.68 12.38
N ALA A 247 -13.98 -9.70 11.17
CA ALA A 247 -12.61 -10.17 10.96
C ALA A 247 -11.55 -9.27 11.61
N ALA A 248 -11.74 -7.94 11.53
CA ALA A 248 -10.82 -6.96 12.14
C ALA A 248 -10.80 -7.04 13.67
N ASN A 249 -11.95 -7.32 14.32
CA ASN A 249 -12.05 -7.53 15.76
C ASN A 249 -11.46 -8.88 16.21
N MET A 250 -11.36 -9.87 15.33
CA MET A 250 -10.60 -11.11 15.58
C MET A 250 -9.08 -10.87 15.54
N GLY A 251 -8.63 -9.67 15.16
CA GLY A 251 -7.23 -9.29 15.10
C GLY A 251 -6.59 -9.47 13.73
N TYR A 252 -7.34 -9.90 12.72
CA TYR A 252 -6.78 -10.15 11.39
C TYR A 252 -6.30 -8.85 10.73
N MET A 253 -4.99 -8.74 10.55
CA MET A 253 -4.30 -7.53 10.08
C MET A 253 -4.85 -7.03 8.74
N ASN A 254 -5.03 -7.93 7.77
CA ASN A 254 -5.53 -7.55 6.46
C ASN A 254 -6.99 -7.03 6.51
N ALA A 255 -7.85 -7.60 7.38
CA ALA A 255 -9.20 -7.08 7.59
C ALA A 255 -9.18 -5.67 8.22
N GLN A 256 -8.23 -5.39 9.11
CA GLN A 256 -8.05 -4.05 9.69
C GLN A 256 -7.64 -3.04 8.62
N PHE A 257 -6.72 -3.41 7.72
CA PHE A 257 -6.38 -2.61 6.56
C PHE A 257 -7.60 -2.36 5.66
N CYS A 258 -8.29 -3.44 5.25
CA CYS A 258 -9.49 -3.33 4.40
C CYS A 258 -10.58 -2.46 5.03
N LEU A 259 -10.76 -2.54 6.34
CA LEU A 259 -11.74 -1.73 7.06
C LEU A 259 -11.32 -0.26 7.14
N GLY A 260 -10.03 0.03 7.31
CA GLY A 260 -9.48 1.37 7.20
C GLY A 260 -9.77 1.97 5.82
N TYR A 261 -9.49 1.22 4.77
CA TYR A 261 -9.76 1.61 3.39
C TYR A 261 -11.27 1.76 3.10
N PHE A 262 -12.10 0.85 3.64
CA PHE A 262 -13.55 0.96 3.52
C PHE A 262 -14.07 2.30 4.05
N TYR A 263 -13.67 2.70 5.26
CA TYR A 263 -14.06 3.99 5.83
C TYR A 263 -13.48 5.20 5.07
N GLU A 264 -12.31 5.06 4.47
CA GLU A 264 -11.72 6.10 3.62
C GLU A 264 -12.56 6.34 2.37
N MET A 265 -13.03 5.26 1.73
CA MET A 265 -13.83 5.32 0.50
C MET A 265 -15.31 5.65 0.74
N HIS A 266 -15.80 5.47 1.96
CA HIS A 266 -17.20 5.61 2.34
C HIS A 266 -17.39 6.73 3.39
N SER A 267 -17.20 7.97 2.93
CA SER A 267 -17.30 9.17 3.79
C SER A 267 -18.72 9.43 4.34
N GLU A 268 -19.75 8.75 3.82
CA GLU A 268 -21.13 8.80 4.29
C GLU A 268 -21.36 8.15 5.67
N TYR A 269 -20.43 7.29 6.12
CA TYR A 269 -20.53 6.70 7.45
C TYR A 269 -20.08 7.69 8.54
N PRO A 270 -20.74 7.69 9.71
CA PRO A 270 -20.37 8.57 10.81
C PRO A 270 -18.91 8.37 11.24
N GLU A 271 -18.19 9.48 11.45
CA GLU A 271 -16.80 9.49 11.89
C GLU A 271 -15.85 8.66 10.99
N SER A 272 -16.14 8.55 9.68
CA SER A 272 -15.39 7.73 8.73
C SER A 272 -13.88 7.98 8.78
N GLU A 273 -13.44 9.25 8.81
CA GLU A 273 -12.02 9.59 8.90
C GLU A 273 -11.35 9.08 10.19
N LYS A 274 -12.03 9.20 11.34
CA LYS A 274 -11.51 8.70 12.62
C LYS A 274 -11.46 7.17 12.65
N ASN A 275 -12.49 6.52 12.11
CA ASN A 275 -12.55 5.07 12.02
C ASN A 275 -11.49 4.54 11.07
N SER A 276 -11.31 5.19 9.92
CA SER A 276 -10.25 4.85 8.97
C SER A 276 -8.87 4.93 9.63
N PHE A 277 -8.56 6.07 10.27
CA PHE A 277 -7.30 6.24 11.01
C PHE A 277 -7.11 5.18 12.10
N TYR A 278 -8.14 4.89 12.88
CA TYR A 278 -8.08 3.89 13.96
C TYR A 278 -7.71 2.50 13.45
N TRP A 279 -8.34 2.06 12.36
CA TRP A 279 -8.11 0.72 11.82
C TRP A 279 -6.78 0.60 11.10
N TYR A 280 -6.37 1.62 10.33
CA TYR A 280 -5.02 1.69 9.78
C TYR A 280 -3.95 1.69 10.87
N LEU A 281 -4.17 2.40 11.98
CA LEU A 281 -3.22 2.41 13.09
C LEU A 281 -3.08 1.02 13.73
N LYS A 282 -4.18 0.28 13.86
CA LYS A 282 -4.14 -1.11 14.37
C LYS A 282 -3.36 -2.04 13.42
N ALA A 283 -3.62 -1.99 12.13
CA ALA A 283 -2.88 -2.79 11.15
C ALA A 283 -1.39 -2.40 11.11
N SER A 284 -1.08 -1.10 11.17
CA SER A 284 0.30 -0.59 11.26
C SER A 284 1.05 -1.09 12.49
N HIS A 285 0.37 -1.26 13.63
CA HIS A 285 0.99 -1.84 14.84
C HIS A 285 1.35 -3.32 14.65
N GLN A 286 0.63 -4.03 13.79
CA GLN A 286 0.94 -5.41 13.42
C GLN A 286 2.02 -5.51 12.32
N GLY A 287 2.50 -4.39 11.78
CA GLY A 287 3.56 -4.35 10.78
C GLY A 287 3.06 -4.24 9.34
N ASP A 288 1.79 -3.88 9.11
CA ASP A 288 1.31 -3.60 7.76
C ASP A 288 1.92 -2.31 7.21
N GLY A 289 2.67 -2.43 6.12
CA GLY A 289 3.39 -1.32 5.49
C GLY A 289 2.45 -0.28 4.91
N GLN A 290 1.43 -0.72 4.18
CA GLN A 290 0.46 0.17 3.52
C GLN A 290 -0.35 0.96 4.55
N SER A 291 -0.81 0.31 5.61
CA SER A 291 -1.47 1.00 6.73
C SER A 291 -0.53 1.98 7.43
N THR A 292 0.77 1.63 7.54
CA THR A 292 1.77 2.52 8.14
C THR A 292 1.97 3.78 7.28
N LEU A 293 1.98 3.62 5.95
CA LEU A 293 2.03 4.73 5.01
C LEU A 293 0.78 5.63 5.13
N ALA A 294 -0.42 5.02 5.18
CA ALA A 294 -1.67 5.74 5.37
C ALA A 294 -1.68 6.53 6.70
N VAL A 295 -1.29 5.89 7.81
CA VAL A 295 -1.17 6.54 9.13
C VAL A 295 -0.22 7.74 9.08
N ALA A 296 0.90 7.63 8.37
CA ALA A 296 1.84 8.73 8.19
C ALA A 296 1.19 9.93 7.50
N TYR A 297 0.45 9.67 6.41
CA TYR A 297 -0.29 10.69 5.67
C TYR A 297 -1.37 11.35 6.56
N TYR A 298 -2.15 10.55 7.30
CA TYR A 298 -3.21 11.03 8.19
C TYR A 298 -2.68 11.95 9.29
N TYR A 299 -1.56 11.59 9.93
CA TYR A 299 -0.90 12.49 10.88
C TYR A 299 -0.42 13.78 10.22
N GLY A 300 0.13 13.73 9.01
CA GLY A 300 0.62 14.90 8.29
C GLY A 300 -0.48 15.88 7.91
N GLN A 301 -1.66 15.39 7.54
CA GLN A 301 -2.81 16.21 7.15
C GLN A 301 -3.75 16.54 8.33
N GLY A 302 -3.72 15.76 9.41
CA GLY A 302 -4.68 15.87 10.50
C GLY A 302 -6.05 15.25 10.17
N ILE A 303 -6.07 14.20 9.33
CA ILE A 303 -7.30 13.50 8.94
C ILE A 303 -7.66 12.47 10.02
N GLY A 304 -8.86 12.56 10.59
CA GLY A 304 -9.31 11.65 11.65
C GLY A 304 -8.49 11.70 12.94
N THR A 305 -7.45 12.53 13.00
CA THR A 305 -6.55 12.72 14.15
C THR A 305 -6.05 14.16 14.21
N VAL A 306 -5.35 14.52 15.26
CA VAL A 306 -4.68 15.83 15.34
C VAL A 306 -3.44 15.81 14.43
N LYS A 307 -3.25 16.89 13.64
CA LYS A 307 -2.07 17.04 12.81
C LYS A 307 -0.79 16.96 13.66
N ASP A 308 0.13 16.07 13.28
CA ASP A 308 1.39 15.85 13.99
C ASP A 308 2.48 15.48 12.96
N GLU A 309 3.23 16.49 12.52
CA GLU A 309 4.27 16.31 11.49
C GLU A 309 5.41 15.40 11.97
N LYS A 310 5.70 15.36 13.29
CA LYS A 310 6.74 14.50 13.83
C LYS A 310 6.31 13.03 13.77
N LYS A 311 5.09 12.71 14.20
CA LYS A 311 4.57 11.34 14.06
C LYS A 311 4.41 10.92 12.61
N SER A 312 4.03 11.86 11.73
CA SER A 312 3.99 11.62 10.29
C SER A 312 5.37 11.19 9.77
N PHE A 313 6.42 11.94 10.09
CA PHE A 313 7.79 11.60 9.71
C PHE A 313 8.24 10.24 10.26
N GLU A 314 8.03 9.97 11.55
CA GLU A 314 8.36 8.69 12.19
C GLU A 314 7.63 7.51 11.52
N ALA A 315 6.36 7.69 11.15
CA ALA A 315 5.58 6.68 10.46
C ALA A 315 6.04 6.46 9.00
N TYR A 316 6.42 7.50 8.25
CA TYR A 316 7.04 7.33 6.93
C TYR A 316 8.35 6.56 7.02
N GLN A 317 9.19 6.85 8.03
CA GLN A 317 10.42 6.10 8.26
C GLN A 317 10.15 4.62 8.58
N LYS A 318 9.12 4.35 9.39
CA LYS A 318 8.68 2.97 9.67
C LYS A 318 8.18 2.28 8.39
N ALA A 319 7.38 2.96 7.56
CA ALA A 319 6.87 2.40 6.30
C ALA A 319 8.01 2.05 5.32
N THR A 320 9.07 2.88 5.22
CA THR A 320 10.25 2.55 4.40
C THR A 320 10.96 1.28 4.92
N ASN A 321 11.05 1.10 6.24
CA ASN A 321 11.65 -0.10 6.84
C ASN A 321 10.80 -1.36 6.62
N LEU A 322 9.48 -1.20 6.45
CA LEU A 322 8.55 -2.28 6.10
C LEU A 322 8.51 -2.58 4.59
N GLY A 323 9.31 -1.88 3.79
CA GLY A 323 9.45 -2.13 2.36
C GLY A 323 8.51 -1.30 1.46
N GLU A 324 7.76 -0.36 2.01
CA GLU A 324 6.90 0.52 1.22
C GLU A 324 7.73 1.54 0.44
N ARG A 325 7.88 1.31 -0.86
CA ARG A 325 8.72 2.15 -1.72
C ARG A 325 8.19 3.57 -1.82
N GLU A 326 6.89 3.76 -1.90
CA GLU A 326 6.24 5.06 -1.99
C GLU A 326 6.56 5.96 -0.77
N ALA A 327 6.78 5.37 0.40
CA ALA A 327 7.14 6.10 1.60
C ALA A 327 8.46 6.88 1.46
N PHE A 328 9.39 6.45 0.59
CA PHE A 328 10.63 7.21 0.31
C PHE A 328 10.35 8.57 -0.31
N TYR A 329 9.28 8.71 -1.11
CA TYR A 329 8.88 10.00 -1.66
C TYR A 329 8.50 10.98 -0.54
N TYR A 330 7.57 10.58 0.32
CA TYR A 330 7.10 11.43 1.40
C TYR A 330 8.20 11.72 2.43
N LEU A 331 9.03 10.72 2.75
CA LEU A 331 10.19 10.88 3.62
C LEU A 331 11.20 11.88 3.03
N GLY A 332 11.45 11.81 1.72
CA GLY A 332 12.28 12.75 0.98
C GLY A 332 11.72 14.17 1.07
N VAL A 333 10.43 14.36 0.85
CA VAL A 333 9.75 15.66 0.97
C VAL A 333 9.83 16.19 2.42
N CYS A 334 9.65 15.33 3.43
CA CYS A 334 9.81 15.74 4.83
C CYS A 334 11.20 16.31 5.11
N TYR A 335 12.26 15.68 4.62
CA TYR A 335 13.62 16.20 4.76
C TYR A 335 13.86 17.49 3.95
N LEU A 336 13.31 17.59 2.72
CA LEU A 336 13.47 18.78 1.88
C LEU A 336 12.80 20.01 2.50
N GLU A 337 11.64 19.85 3.13
CA GLU A 337 10.83 20.93 3.66
C GLU A 337 11.01 21.16 5.17
N GLY A 338 11.65 20.22 5.88
CA GLY A 338 11.81 20.27 7.34
C GLY A 338 10.51 19.94 8.09
N LYS A 339 9.63 19.10 7.51
CA LYS A 339 8.35 18.68 8.12
C LYS A 339 8.57 17.53 9.11
N GLY A 340 8.38 17.80 10.38
CA GLY A 340 8.55 16.82 11.46
C GLY A 340 10.00 16.42 11.76
N VAL A 341 10.96 16.97 11.03
CA VAL A 341 12.40 16.72 11.16
C VAL A 341 13.17 18.01 10.82
N LEU A 342 14.42 18.12 11.22
CA LEU A 342 15.29 19.21 10.75
C LEU A 342 15.50 19.07 9.23
N GLN A 343 15.39 20.20 8.53
CA GLN A 343 15.61 20.23 7.09
C GLN A 343 17.00 19.70 6.73
N ASP A 344 17.05 18.76 5.80
CA ASP A 344 18.28 18.15 5.31
C ASP A 344 18.08 17.78 3.83
N LYS A 345 18.44 18.71 2.94
CA LYS A 345 18.23 18.54 1.50
C LYS A 345 18.97 17.31 0.96
N GLU A 346 20.14 16.98 1.48
CA GLU A 346 20.95 15.85 1.00
C GLU A 346 20.28 14.51 1.33
N LYS A 347 19.80 14.36 2.58
CA LYS A 347 19.01 13.17 2.94
C LYS A 347 17.70 13.09 2.16
N GLY A 348 17.04 14.21 1.93
CA GLY A 348 15.83 14.27 1.12
C GLY A 348 16.08 13.71 -0.28
N ILE A 349 17.12 14.20 -0.95
CA ILE A 349 17.50 13.71 -2.29
C ILE A 349 17.93 12.25 -2.26
N ALA A 350 18.68 11.80 -1.26
CA ALA A 350 19.06 10.39 -1.12
C ALA A 350 17.83 9.45 -0.97
N CYS A 351 16.75 9.91 -0.37
CA CYS A 351 15.49 9.16 -0.34
C CYS A 351 14.82 9.11 -1.72
N LEU A 352 14.76 10.25 -2.43
CA LEU A 352 14.10 10.34 -3.73
C LEU A 352 14.82 9.52 -4.82
N ILE A 353 16.15 9.45 -4.80
CA ILE A 353 16.97 8.63 -5.73
C ILE A 353 16.56 7.14 -5.68
N LYS A 354 16.10 6.63 -4.53
CA LYS A 354 15.68 5.22 -4.41
C LYS A 354 14.42 4.87 -5.21
N ILE A 355 13.68 5.86 -5.69
CA ILE A 355 12.38 5.68 -6.34
C ILE A 355 12.22 6.49 -7.63
N GLU A 356 13.21 7.28 -8.03
CA GLU A 356 13.11 8.17 -9.20
C GLU A 356 12.78 7.43 -10.50
N ASP A 357 13.17 6.15 -10.58
CA ASP A 357 12.86 5.28 -11.72
C ASP A 357 11.37 4.97 -11.86
N GLN A 358 10.57 5.12 -10.81
CA GLN A 358 9.13 4.81 -10.78
C GLN A 358 8.26 6.05 -10.59
N TYR A 359 8.81 7.10 -9.97
CA TYR A 359 8.08 8.31 -9.62
C TYR A 359 8.66 9.54 -10.34
N PRO A 360 8.05 9.96 -11.48
CA PRO A 360 8.53 11.11 -12.26
C PRO A 360 8.70 12.38 -11.43
N VAL A 361 7.81 12.61 -10.45
CA VAL A 361 7.90 13.77 -9.56
C VAL A 361 9.14 13.72 -8.67
N ALA A 362 9.60 12.54 -8.26
CA ALA A 362 10.85 12.41 -7.51
C ALA A 362 12.06 12.83 -8.37
N ALA A 363 12.13 12.37 -9.61
CA ALA A 363 13.16 12.77 -10.56
C ALA A 363 13.12 14.28 -10.84
N TYR A 364 11.94 14.87 -10.95
CA TYR A 364 11.78 16.33 -11.06
C TYR A 364 12.39 17.07 -9.85
N LEU A 365 12.06 16.65 -8.63
CA LEU A 365 12.59 17.29 -7.42
C LEU A 365 14.12 17.17 -7.31
N ILE A 366 14.68 16.04 -7.72
CA ILE A 366 16.12 15.83 -7.79
C ILE A 366 16.73 16.80 -8.83
N GLY A 367 16.12 16.91 -10.01
CA GLY A 367 16.55 17.85 -11.04
C GLY A 367 16.55 19.31 -10.55
N GLN A 368 15.51 19.71 -9.81
CA GLN A 368 15.45 21.04 -9.19
C GLN A 368 16.58 21.28 -8.17
N TYR A 369 16.89 20.26 -7.36
CA TYR A 369 18.00 20.35 -6.42
C TYR A 369 19.34 20.58 -7.12
N PHE A 370 19.64 19.84 -8.19
CA PHE A 370 20.88 20.01 -8.94
C PHE A 370 20.92 21.36 -9.68
N LYS A 371 19.76 21.83 -10.17
CA LYS A 371 19.63 23.17 -10.74
C LYS A 371 19.96 24.27 -9.72
N GLU A 372 19.47 24.16 -8.47
CA GLU A 372 19.84 25.07 -7.38
C GLU A 372 21.34 25.03 -7.04
N LYS A 373 21.99 23.90 -7.25
CA LYS A 373 23.45 23.72 -7.07
C LYS A 373 24.27 24.19 -8.28
N HIS A 374 23.61 24.68 -9.35
CA HIS A 374 24.24 25.06 -10.63
C HIS A 374 24.95 23.88 -11.32
N ASP A 375 24.48 22.65 -11.09
CA ASP A 375 24.89 21.45 -11.81
C ASP A 375 23.88 21.15 -12.90
N ASP A 376 23.99 21.87 -14.02
CA ASP A 376 23.03 21.79 -15.12
C ASP A 376 23.01 20.39 -15.77
N GLN A 377 24.16 19.70 -15.79
CA GLN A 377 24.25 18.36 -16.38
C GLN A 377 23.41 17.34 -15.59
N GLN A 378 23.57 17.31 -14.28
CA GLN A 378 22.75 16.44 -13.42
C GLN A 378 21.26 16.87 -13.46
N ALA A 379 20.98 18.16 -13.42
CA ALA A 379 19.61 18.66 -13.50
C ALA A 379 18.91 18.17 -14.78
N ILE A 380 19.55 18.34 -15.94
CA ILE A 380 18.99 17.89 -17.24
C ILE A 380 18.81 16.37 -17.27
N GLN A 381 19.76 15.61 -16.74
CA GLN A 381 19.67 14.15 -16.68
C GLN A 381 18.42 13.70 -15.91
N HIS A 382 18.16 14.26 -14.72
CA HIS A 382 17.00 13.91 -13.91
C HIS A 382 15.70 14.43 -14.49
N PHE A 383 15.66 15.61 -15.11
CA PHE A 383 14.47 16.07 -15.85
C PHE A 383 14.17 15.15 -17.05
N LYS A 384 15.20 14.67 -17.77
CA LYS A 384 14.99 13.69 -18.85
C LYS A 384 14.47 12.36 -18.32
N LEU A 385 14.94 11.91 -17.16
CA LEU A 385 14.42 10.70 -16.49
C LEU A 385 12.93 10.87 -16.11
N ALA A 386 12.55 12.02 -15.60
CA ALA A 386 11.17 12.33 -15.21
C ALA A 386 10.18 12.21 -16.38
N ILE A 387 10.61 12.51 -17.61
CA ILE A 387 9.73 12.45 -18.80
C ILE A 387 9.78 11.12 -19.55
N LEU A 388 10.56 10.14 -19.09
CA LEU A 388 10.80 8.90 -19.85
C LEU A 388 9.59 7.96 -19.85
N LYS A 389 8.82 7.92 -18.76
CA LYS A 389 7.62 7.08 -18.61
C LYS A 389 6.34 7.87 -18.80
N GLU A 390 6.32 9.06 -18.27
CA GLU A 390 5.19 9.98 -18.35
C GLU A 390 5.73 11.37 -18.65
N ASP A 391 4.97 12.13 -19.46
CA ASP A 391 5.28 13.53 -19.71
C ASP A 391 5.04 14.35 -18.42
N GLU A 392 6.03 14.36 -17.52
CA GLU A 392 5.98 15.22 -16.33
C GLU A 392 6.13 16.68 -16.81
N GLU A 393 5.06 17.46 -16.68
CA GLU A 393 4.91 18.74 -17.35
C GLU A 393 5.89 19.81 -16.87
N GLN A 394 6.32 19.75 -15.61
CA GLN A 394 7.28 20.71 -15.06
C GLN A 394 8.68 20.42 -15.57
N SER A 395 9.09 19.15 -15.64
CA SER A 395 10.37 18.73 -16.20
C SER A 395 10.47 19.08 -17.69
N LEU A 396 9.42 18.84 -18.46
CA LEU A 396 9.34 19.27 -19.86
C LEU A 396 9.59 20.79 -19.99
N TYR A 397 8.96 21.59 -19.14
CA TYR A 397 9.16 23.03 -19.14
C TYR A 397 10.60 23.42 -18.75
N GLN A 398 11.19 22.78 -17.75
CA GLN A 398 12.58 23.04 -17.36
C GLN A 398 13.56 22.70 -18.49
N LEU A 399 13.36 21.56 -19.17
CA LEU A 399 14.16 21.17 -20.34
C LEU A 399 14.01 22.19 -21.47
N ALA A 400 12.79 22.70 -21.71
CA ALA A 400 12.58 23.77 -22.68
C ALA A 400 13.35 25.06 -22.31
N LEU A 401 13.41 25.42 -21.02
CA LEU A 401 14.20 26.58 -20.57
C LEU A 401 15.70 26.37 -20.77
N TYR A 402 16.23 25.17 -20.55
CA TYR A 402 17.63 24.86 -20.86
C TYR A 402 17.92 24.94 -22.36
N GLY A 403 17.01 24.46 -23.21
CA GLY A 403 17.14 24.60 -24.67
C GLY A 403 17.11 26.04 -25.14
N GLU A 404 16.31 26.91 -24.52
CA GLU A 404 16.28 28.36 -24.81
C GLU A 404 17.64 29.03 -24.48
N GLN A 405 18.31 28.57 -23.43
CA GLN A 405 19.65 29.03 -23.05
C GLN A 405 20.77 28.37 -23.89
N GLY A 406 20.46 27.39 -24.71
CA GLY A 406 21.41 26.65 -25.55
C GLY A 406 22.25 25.64 -24.76
N ILE A 407 21.75 25.13 -23.61
CA ILE A 407 22.43 24.17 -22.74
C ILE A 407 21.91 22.76 -23.00
N GLU A 408 22.71 21.89 -23.61
CA GLU A 408 22.51 20.45 -23.80
C GLU A 408 21.15 19.98 -24.38
N VAL A 409 20.31 20.91 -24.86
CA VAL A 409 19.01 20.64 -25.48
C VAL A 409 18.97 21.39 -26.80
N SER A 410 18.69 20.70 -27.89
CA SER A 410 18.56 21.31 -29.21
C SER A 410 17.31 22.20 -29.31
N LYS A 411 17.27 23.09 -30.31
CA LYS A 411 16.09 23.94 -30.53
C LYS A 411 14.84 23.14 -30.87
N GLU A 412 15.00 22.04 -31.58
CA GLU A 412 13.89 21.15 -31.94
C GLU A 412 13.33 20.45 -30.74
N GLU A 413 14.20 19.88 -29.87
CA GLU A 413 13.80 19.29 -28.59
C GLU A 413 13.15 20.32 -27.66
N MET A 414 13.71 21.52 -27.59
CA MET A 414 13.16 22.62 -26.79
C MET A 414 11.72 22.93 -27.14
N LEU A 415 11.42 23.04 -28.44
CA LEU A 415 10.06 23.31 -28.93
C LEU A 415 9.12 22.12 -28.65
N ASP A 416 9.57 20.89 -28.86
CA ASP A 416 8.80 19.68 -28.53
C ASP A 416 8.47 19.64 -27.02
N TYR A 417 9.46 19.82 -26.17
CA TYR A 417 9.26 19.84 -24.72
C TYR A 417 8.29 20.95 -24.29
N LEU A 418 8.44 22.16 -24.84
CA LEU A 418 7.56 23.28 -24.51
C LEU A 418 6.10 23.00 -24.95
N LEU A 419 5.92 22.47 -26.15
CA LEU A 419 4.61 22.13 -26.69
C LEU A 419 3.95 20.98 -25.88
N ARG A 420 4.70 19.94 -25.53
CA ARG A 420 4.19 18.81 -24.71
C ARG A 420 3.79 19.31 -23.32
N SER A 421 4.60 20.13 -22.66
CA SER A 421 4.27 20.77 -21.39
C SER A 421 2.99 21.62 -21.48
N ALA A 422 2.87 22.42 -22.53
CA ALA A 422 1.67 23.22 -22.76
C ALA A 422 0.42 22.36 -23.02
N LYS A 423 0.53 21.28 -23.79
CA LYS A 423 -0.56 20.32 -24.03
C LYS A 423 -1.03 19.61 -22.76
N LYS A 424 -0.13 19.34 -21.81
CA LYS A 424 -0.47 18.84 -20.47
C LYS A 424 -1.17 19.89 -19.60
N GLY A 425 -1.14 21.14 -20.02
CA GLY A 425 -1.80 22.24 -19.32
C GLY A 425 -0.94 22.92 -18.27
N TYR A 426 0.39 22.76 -18.32
CA TYR A 426 1.29 23.48 -17.43
C TYR A 426 1.24 24.98 -17.73
N SER A 427 0.77 25.74 -16.78
CA SER A 427 0.39 27.13 -16.95
C SER A 427 1.54 28.04 -17.47
N PRO A 428 2.80 27.95 -16.95
CA PRO A 428 3.90 28.73 -17.51
C PRO A 428 4.24 28.35 -18.97
N ALA A 429 4.10 27.07 -19.33
CA ALA A 429 4.36 26.61 -20.70
C ALA A 429 3.29 27.11 -21.67
N LEU A 430 2.01 27.16 -21.25
CA LEU A 430 0.92 27.73 -22.04
C LEU A 430 1.22 29.19 -22.45
N VAL A 431 1.60 30.00 -21.45
CA VAL A 431 1.94 31.42 -21.69
C VAL A 431 3.14 31.56 -22.59
N LYS A 432 4.19 30.81 -22.36
CA LYS A 432 5.45 30.89 -23.10
C LYS A 432 5.26 30.44 -24.56
N TYR A 433 4.54 29.35 -24.77
CA TYR A 433 4.26 28.88 -26.14
C TYR A 433 3.34 29.84 -26.91
N ALA A 434 2.31 30.41 -26.24
CA ALA A 434 1.48 31.46 -26.79
C ALA A 434 2.30 32.69 -27.20
N TYR A 435 3.26 33.07 -26.36
CA TYR A 435 4.17 34.19 -26.68
C TYR A 435 5.04 33.89 -27.91
N TYR A 436 5.50 32.67 -28.11
CA TYR A 436 6.24 32.26 -29.30
C TYR A 436 5.36 32.32 -30.54
N LEU A 437 4.13 31.86 -30.47
CA LEU A 437 3.16 31.95 -31.56
C LEU A 437 2.78 33.41 -31.90
N GLU A 438 2.60 34.28 -30.89
CA GLU A 438 2.31 35.69 -31.06
C GLU A 438 3.40 36.41 -31.84
N ASN A 439 4.66 36.11 -31.55
CA ASN A 439 5.80 36.85 -32.06
C ASN A 439 6.53 36.17 -33.24
N GLY A 440 6.18 34.89 -33.54
CA GLY A 440 6.87 34.11 -34.55
C GLY A 440 8.28 33.70 -34.11
N ILE A 441 8.48 33.40 -32.81
CA ILE A 441 9.76 32.99 -32.25
C ILE A 441 9.84 31.47 -32.30
N TYR A 442 10.79 30.94 -33.03
CA TYR A 442 11.00 29.49 -33.26
C TYR A 442 9.85 28.74 -33.94
N VAL A 443 8.68 29.35 -34.10
CA VAL A 443 7.47 28.81 -34.74
C VAL A 443 6.90 29.85 -35.70
N GLU A 444 6.10 29.42 -36.69
CA GLU A 444 5.35 30.33 -37.50
C GLU A 444 4.35 31.14 -36.67
N LYS A 445 4.19 32.39 -37.02
CA LYS A 445 3.30 33.29 -36.30
C LYS A 445 1.84 32.87 -36.50
N ASP A 446 1.15 32.60 -35.39
CA ASP A 446 -0.25 32.22 -35.37
C ASP A 446 -0.99 32.90 -34.21
N TYR A 447 -1.69 33.97 -34.51
CA TYR A 447 -2.46 34.71 -33.52
C TYR A 447 -3.66 33.92 -32.98
N GLN A 448 -4.30 33.07 -33.81
CA GLN A 448 -5.44 32.30 -33.36
C GLN A 448 -5.03 31.28 -32.30
N MET A 449 -4.00 30.50 -32.58
CA MET A 449 -3.47 29.53 -31.60
C MET A 449 -2.91 30.25 -30.37
N ALA A 450 -2.20 31.36 -30.52
CA ALA A 450 -1.68 32.12 -29.37
C ALA A 450 -2.81 32.55 -28.42
N TYR A 451 -3.92 33.05 -28.99
CA TYR A 451 -5.09 33.44 -28.22
C TYR A 451 -5.69 32.26 -27.44
N GLU A 452 -5.82 31.10 -28.08
CA GLU A 452 -6.33 29.88 -27.42
C GLU A 452 -5.45 29.44 -26.25
N TYR A 453 -4.14 29.43 -26.42
CA TYR A 453 -3.21 29.09 -25.34
C TYR A 453 -3.22 30.11 -24.19
N TYR A 454 -3.34 31.42 -24.48
CA TYR A 454 -3.52 32.41 -23.41
C TYR A 454 -4.86 32.24 -22.70
N LEU A 455 -5.94 31.89 -23.36
CA LEU A 455 -7.22 31.58 -22.72
C LEU A 455 -7.11 30.36 -21.80
N LEU A 456 -6.45 29.29 -22.25
CA LEU A 456 -6.20 28.12 -21.41
C LEU A 456 -5.38 28.48 -20.14
N ALA A 457 -4.39 29.36 -20.29
CA ALA A 457 -3.62 29.86 -19.14
C ALA A 457 -4.53 30.66 -18.17
N CYS A 458 -5.44 31.50 -18.71
CA CYS A 458 -6.40 32.22 -17.86
C CYS A 458 -7.37 31.29 -17.13
N GLN A 459 -7.83 30.20 -17.74
CA GLN A 459 -8.64 29.17 -17.07
C GLN A 459 -7.89 28.53 -15.88
N LYS A 460 -6.58 28.47 -15.97
CA LYS A 460 -5.68 28.04 -14.87
C LYS A 460 -5.30 29.19 -13.92
N GLN A 461 -6.00 30.32 -13.98
CA GLN A 461 -5.77 31.52 -13.15
C GLN A 461 -4.35 32.10 -13.27
N ASN A 462 -3.70 31.92 -14.43
CA ASN A 462 -2.37 32.44 -14.66
C ASN A 462 -2.37 33.96 -14.87
N ARG A 463 -1.71 34.69 -13.98
CA ARG A 463 -1.64 36.16 -14.01
C ARG A 463 -1.00 36.73 -15.28
N GLU A 464 0.00 36.05 -15.85
CA GLU A 464 0.63 36.47 -17.09
C GLU A 464 -0.28 36.27 -18.31
N GLY A 465 -1.04 35.16 -18.33
CA GLY A 465 -2.07 34.89 -19.34
C GLY A 465 -3.11 36.00 -19.37
N PHE A 466 -3.64 36.42 -18.23
CA PHE A 466 -4.55 37.56 -18.12
C PHE A 466 -3.91 38.86 -18.63
N TYR A 467 -2.67 39.13 -18.25
CA TYR A 467 -1.95 40.33 -18.69
C TYR A 467 -1.77 40.34 -20.23
N HIS A 468 -1.37 39.22 -20.81
CA HIS A 468 -1.17 39.14 -22.27
C HIS A 468 -2.50 39.33 -23.04
N LEU A 469 -3.61 38.74 -22.59
CA LEU A 469 -4.92 39.00 -23.16
C LEU A 469 -5.34 40.46 -22.96
N GLY A 470 -5.05 41.08 -21.81
CA GLY A 470 -5.22 42.51 -21.58
C GLY A 470 -4.51 43.35 -22.65
N ARG A 471 -3.23 43.06 -22.92
CA ARG A 471 -2.45 43.69 -23.99
C ARG A 471 -3.09 43.49 -25.36
N TRP A 472 -3.55 42.28 -25.65
CA TRP A 472 -4.17 41.96 -26.94
C TRP A 472 -5.38 42.82 -27.21
N PHE A 473 -6.29 42.95 -26.25
CA PHE A 473 -7.45 43.82 -26.37
C PHE A 473 -7.08 45.30 -26.31
N PHE A 474 -6.05 45.66 -25.59
CA PHE A 474 -5.61 47.04 -25.46
C PHE A 474 -5.01 47.60 -26.74
N TYR A 475 -4.18 46.81 -27.43
CA TYR A 475 -3.48 47.22 -28.67
C TYR A 475 -4.10 46.66 -29.94
N GLY A 476 -5.15 45.87 -29.86
CA GLY A 476 -5.79 45.24 -31.02
C GLY A 476 -4.88 44.20 -31.70
N ILE A 477 -4.15 43.39 -30.94
CA ILE A 477 -3.22 42.37 -31.46
C ILE A 477 -4.03 41.21 -32.01
N GLY A 478 -3.95 40.90 -33.32
CA GLY A 478 -4.67 39.78 -33.93
C GLY A 478 -6.20 39.92 -33.97
N GLN A 479 -6.74 40.99 -33.41
CA GLN A 479 -8.18 41.29 -33.36
C GLN A 479 -8.44 42.79 -33.17
N LYS A 480 -9.73 43.19 -33.20
CA LYS A 480 -10.10 44.60 -32.97
C LYS A 480 -9.83 45.02 -31.52
N GLU A 481 -9.32 46.22 -31.33
CA GLU A 481 -9.12 46.87 -30.06
C GLU A 481 -10.43 46.94 -29.24
N ASP A 482 -10.34 46.60 -27.95
CA ASP A 482 -11.44 46.68 -26.97
C ASP A 482 -10.87 47.02 -25.58
N LYS A 483 -10.82 48.30 -25.25
CA LYS A 483 -10.27 48.81 -24.01
C LYS A 483 -11.03 48.33 -22.76
N HIS A 484 -12.36 48.09 -22.90
CA HIS A 484 -13.14 47.59 -21.78
C HIS A 484 -12.77 46.15 -21.42
N LYS A 485 -12.62 45.31 -22.44
CA LYS A 485 -12.11 43.94 -22.22
C LYS A 485 -10.67 43.94 -21.69
N ALA A 486 -9.82 44.81 -22.24
CA ALA A 486 -8.46 44.98 -21.77
C ALA A 486 -8.43 45.27 -20.26
N MET A 487 -9.26 46.22 -19.81
CA MET A 487 -9.40 46.56 -18.39
C MET A 487 -9.81 45.35 -17.53
N GLN A 488 -10.81 44.60 -17.99
CA GLN A 488 -11.26 43.39 -17.27
C GLN A 488 -10.13 42.38 -17.07
N TYR A 489 -9.36 42.09 -18.11
CA TYR A 489 -8.22 41.19 -18.07
C TYR A 489 -7.08 41.73 -17.19
N TYR A 490 -6.76 43.02 -17.27
CA TYR A 490 -5.79 43.65 -16.39
C TYR A 490 -6.22 43.63 -14.92
N GLN A 491 -7.53 43.81 -14.63
CA GLN A 491 -8.06 43.68 -13.28
C GLN A 491 -7.87 42.28 -12.73
N GLN A 492 -8.13 41.24 -13.53
CA GLN A 492 -7.86 39.87 -13.13
C GLN A 492 -6.36 39.62 -12.85
N ALA A 493 -5.49 40.09 -13.76
CA ALA A 493 -4.04 39.95 -13.56
C ALA A 493 -3.55 40.70 -12.32
N SER A 494 -4.05 41.90 -12.04
CA SER A 494 -3.74 42.70 -10.84
C SER A 494 -4.26 42.05 -9.58
N HIS A 495 -5.46 41.44 -9.62
CA HIS A 495 -5.98 40.65 -8.51
C HIS A 495 -5.06 39.50 -8.11
N TYR A 496 -4.36 38.91 -9.07
CA TYR A 496 -3.32 37.90 -8.84
C TYR A 496 -1.92 38.49 -8.68
N HIS A 497 -1.81 39.75 -8.26
CA HIS A 497 -0.56 40.44 -7.94
C HIS A 497 0.44 40.47 -9.12
N TYR A 498 -0.04 40.81 -10.32
CA TYR A 498 0.83 41.03 -11.47
C TYR A 498 1.09 42.52 -11.67
N SER A 499 2.23 42.99 -11.22
CA SER A 499 2.59 44.40 -11.11
C SER A 499 2.48 45.19 -12.43
N LYS A 500 2.80 44.57 -13.58
CA LYS A 500 2.61 45.20 -14.92
C LYS A 500 1.15 45.45 -15.24
N ALA A 501 0.23 44.61 -14.77
CA ALA A 501 -1.19 44.81 -14.97
C ALA A 501 -1.74 45.96 -14.11
N SER A 502 -1.29 46.00 -12.84
CA SER A 502 -1.60 47.12 -11.94
C SER A 502 -1.09 48.43 -12.52
N PHE A 503 0.09 48.46 -13.10
CA PHE A 503 0.62 49.64 -13.83
C PHE A 503 -0.26 50.01 -15.01
N MET A 504 -0.68 49.07 -15.84
CA MET A 504 -1.55 49.36 -17.01
C MET A 504 -2.91 49.89 -16.59
N LEU A 505 -3.48 49.43 -15.49
CA LEU A 505 -4.72 49.99 -14.92
C LEU A 505 -4.50 51.44 -14.47
N GLY A 506 -3.40 51.73 -13.78
CA GLY A 506 -2.99 53.08 -13.42
C GLY A 506 -2.88 53.99 -14.65
N TYR A 507 -2.25 53.49 -15.72
CA TYR A 507 -2.12 54.19 -17.00
C TYR A 507 -3.49 54.48 -17.62
N MET A 508 -4.38 53.50 -17.69
CA MET A 508 -5.73 53.69 -18.26
C MET A 508 -6.53 54.76 -17.50
N TYR A 509 -6.51 54.76 -16.15
CA TYR A 509 -7.18 55.78 -15.34
C TYR A 509 -6.51 57.15 -15.43
N HIS A 510 -5.17 57.22 -15.53
CA HIS A 510 -4.43 58.47 -15.63
C HIS A 510 -4.76 59.24 -16.91
N TYR A 511 -4.71 58.54 -18.05
CA TYR A 511 -4.90 59.17 -19.35
C TYR A 511 -6.35 59.12 -19.88
N GLY A 512 -7.23 58.39 -19.19
CA GLY A 512 -8.61 58.20 -19.63
C GLY A 512 -8.71 57.32 -20.89
N ASP A 513 -7.74 56.37 -21.08
CA ASP A 513 -7.66 55.57 -22.29
C ASP A 513 -8.65 54.38 -22.23
N GLY A 514 -9.79 54.56 -22.90
CA GLY A 514 -10.88 53.60 -22.94
C GLY A 514 -11.81 53.59 -21.71
N ILE A 515 -11.54 54.43 -20.71
CA ILE A 515 -12.34 54.63 -19.51
C ILE A 515 -12.29 56.09 -19.06
N SER A 516 -13.18 56.50 -18.15
CA SER A 516 -13.15 57.86 -17.63
C SER A 516 -11.86 58.10 -16.82
N LYS A 517 -11.20 59.23 -17.07
CA LYS A 517 -10.03 59.68 -16.32
C LYS A 517 -10.34 59.78 -14.83
N ASP A 518 -9.49 59.17 -13.98
CA ASP A 518 -9.64 59.18 -12.53
C ASP A 518 -8.23 59.13 -11.91
N LEU A 519 -7.73 60.29 -11.47
CA LEU A 519 -6.36 60.44 -10.98
C LEU A 519 -6.15 59.78 -9.63
N GLU A 520 -7.21 59.68 -8.79
CA GLU A 520 -7.07 58.98 -7.48
C GLU A 520 -6.91 57.48 -7.69
N LYS A 521 -7.72 56.86 -8.56
CA LYS A 521 -7.55 55.47 -8.92
C LYS A 521 -6.22 55.21 -9.66
N ALA A 522 -5.80 56.12 -10.52
CA ALA A 522 -4.51 56.03 -11.18
C ALA A 522 -3.38 55.96 -10.12
N LYS A 523 -3.44 56.82 -9.11
CA LYS A 523 -2.48 56.84 -8.01
C LYS A 523 -2.49 55.51 -7.22
N GLU A 524 -3.68 55.02 -6.86
CA GLU A 524 -3.82 53.75 -6.16
C GLU A 524 -3.18 52.58 -6.91
N TYR A 525 -3.47 52.44 -8.20
CA TYR A 525 -2.92 51.36 -9.02
C TYR A 525 -1.42 51.50 -9.30
N TYR A 526 -0.89 52.71 -9.47
CA TYR A 526 0.56 52.90 -9.57
C TYR A 526 1.28 52.61 -8.26
N GLN A 527 0.69 53.00 -7.11
CA GLN A 527 1.23 52.63 -5.81
C GLN A 527 1.23 51.11 -5.60
N LEU A 528 0.15 50.42 -5.99
CA LEU A 528 0.06 48.98 -5.96
C LEU A 528 1.15 48.34 -6.83
N ALA A 529 1.31 48.81 -8.09
CA ALA A 529 2.35 48.32 -8.99
C ALA A 529 3.77 48.49 -8.40
N LEU A 530 4.01 49.62 -7.73
CA LEU A 530 5.28 49.88 -7.06
C LEU A 530 5.52 48.95 -5.86
N GLN A 531 4.49 48.73 -5.03
CA GLN A 531 4.54 47.77 -3.92
C GLN A 531 4.80 46.33 -4.41
N GLU A 532 4.27 45.99 -5.56
CA GLU A 532 4.48 44.70 -6.24
C GLU A 532 5.82 44.63 -7.02
N GLY A 533 6.68 45.66 -6.92
CA GLY A 533 8.06 45.68 -7.43
C GLY A 533 8.23 46.27 -8.85
N TYR A 534 7.20 46.91 -9.43
CA TYR A 534 7.31 47.54 -10.73
C TYR A 534 7.80 49.00 -10.59
N LEU A 535 9.11 49.20 -10.60
CA LEU A 535 9.76 50.49 -10.27
C LEU A 535 9.41 51.61 -11.27
N GLU A 536 9.02 51.30 -12.50
CA GLU A 536 8.64 52.30 -13.50
C GLU A 536 7.37 53.08 -13.09
N ALA A 537 6.55 52.52 -12.22
CA ALA A 537 5.35 53.17 -11.68
C ALA A 537 5.68 54.45 -10.90
N GLN A 538 6.87 54.57 -10.30
CA GLN A 538 7.29 55.78 -9.60
C GLN A 538 7.32 57.02 -10.54
N LYS A 539 7.78 56.85 -11.76
CA LYS A 539 7.85 57.94 -12.74
C LYS A 539 6.47 58.49 -13.07
N GLU A 540 5.46 57.62 -13.13
CA GLU A 540 4.09 58.05 -13.43
C GLU A 540 3.43 58.66 -12.17
N LEU A 541 3.77 58.22 -10.97
CA LEU A 541 3.36 58.84 -9.72
C LEU A 541 3.87 60.28 -9.61
N ASP A 542 5.17 60.49 -9.93
CA ASP A 542 5.78 61.82 -9.89
C ASP A 542 5.09 62.77 -10.89
N LYS A 543 4.68 62.30 -12.06
CA LYS A 543 3.89 63.10 -13.02
C LYS A 543 2.51 63.48 -12.46
N LEU A 544 1.82 62.57 -11.79
CA LEU A 544 0.51 62.84 -11.17
C LEU A 544 0.60 63.92 -10.08
N GLU A 545 1.72 64.04 -9.39
CA GLU A 545 1.93 65.09 -8.35
C GLU A 545 2.14 66.46 -8.98
N VAL A 546 2.61 66.54 -10.20
CA VAL A 546 2.81 67.79 -10.93
C VAL A 546 1.53 68.26 -11.66
N GLU A 547 0.62 67.29 -11.96
CA GLU A 547 -0.68 67.58 -12.60
C GLU A 547 -1.77 68.07 -11.63
N LYS A 548 -1.53 67.99 -10.31
CA LYS A 548 -2.40 68.57 -9.25
C LYS A 548 -2.07 70.01 -9.01
#